data_574b0bba30bdd1a22a258df7afe6fc12
#
_entry.id   574b0bba30bdd1a22a258df7afe6fc12
#
_cell.length_a   1.000
_cell.length_b   1.000
_cell.length_c   1.000
_cell.angle_alpha   90.00
_cell.angle_beta   90.00
_cell.angle_gamma   90.00
#
_symmetry.space_group_name_H-M   'P 1'
#
loop_
_entity.id
_entity.type
_entity.pdbx_description
1 polymer ?
#
loop_
_entity_poly.entity_id
_entity_poly.type
_entity_poly.pdbx_seq_one_letter_code
_entity_poly.pdbx_strand_id
1 'polypeptide(L)'
;FFYQHLNNKNIVTSNPLDYFDFTNLLINSKAILTDSGGVQEEAIFHNVPTGIIRNNTERKIALRKNINILIRDNKNIYKMMKTITEYKVTKRKKIPLWDNKVANRIYRILKYRI
;
A
#
# COMPACT_ATOMS: atom_id res chain seq x y z
N PHE A 1 7.50 -21.45 -14.28
CA PHE A 1 7.13 -20.18 -14.92
C PHE A 1 7.75 -18.96 -14.22
N PHE A 2 7.86 -18.99 -12.88
CA PHE A 2 8.39 -17.85 -12.11
C PHE A 2 9.91 -17.69 -12.26
N TYR A 3 10.66 -18.78 -12.32
CA TYR A 3 12.14 -18.76 -12.33
C TYR A 3 12.76 -18.27 -13.64
N GLN A 4 12.05 -18.31 -14.75
CA GLN A 4 12.60 -17.92 -16.06
C GLN A 4 12.82 -16.40 -16.22
N HIS A 5 12.19 -15.58 -15.38
CA HIS A 5 12.29 -14.12 -15.44
C HIS A 5 13.27 -13.52 -14.42
N LEU A 6 13.83 -14.36 -13.52
CA LEU A 6 14.73 -13.90 -12.45
C LEU A 6 16.12 -13.48 -12.95
N ASN A 7 16.49 -13.82 -14.18
CA ASN A 7 17.77 -13.41 -14.79
C ASN A 7 17.74 -12.02 -15.42
N ASN A 8 16.68 -11.24 -15.19
CA ASN A 8 16.63 -9.87 -15.68
C ASN A 8 17.35 -8.96 -14.69
N LYS A 9 18.36 -8.22 -15.16
CA LYS A 9 19.14 -7.28 -14.32
C LYS A 9 18.32 -6.19 -13.62
N ASN A 10 17.08 -6.00 -14.06
CA ASN A 10 16.15 -5.02 -13.47
C ASN A 10 15.24 -5.65 -12.41
N ILE A 11 15.35 -6.95 -12.14
CA ILE A 11 14.57 -7.66 -11.14
C ILE A 11 15.52 -8.09 -10.02
N VAL A 12 15.24 -7.64 -8.82
CA VAL A 12 15.96 -8.03 -7.61
C VAL A 12 15.02 -8.85 -6.73
N THR A 13 15.45 -10.03 -6.35
CA THR A 13 14.74 -10.87 -5.37
C THR A 13 15.48 -10.87 -4.06
N SER A 14 14.76 -10.90 -2.96
CA SER A 14 15.31 -10.98 -1.61
C SER A 14 14.58 -12.03 -0.79
N ASN A 15 15.23 -12.52 0.26
CA ASN A 15 14.53 -13.19 1.35
C ASN A 15 13.57 -12.22 2.03
N PRO A 16 12.60 -12.70 2.84
CA PRO A 16 11.77 -11.83 3.65
C PRO A 16 12.62 -10.82 4.43
N LEU A 17 12.29 -9.55 4.28
CA LEU A 17 12.97 -8.46 4.99
C LEU A 17 12.36 -8.31 6.39
N ASP A 18 13.15 -7.81 7.33
CA ASP A 18 12.59 -7.35 8.59
C ASP A 18 11.69 -6.11 8.40
N TYR A 19 11.00 -5.71 9.46
CA TYR A 19 10.03 -4.61 9.39
C TYR A 19 10.67 -3.27 8.99
N PHE A 20 11.86 -2.98 9.49
CA PHE A 20 12.52 -1.69 9.24
C PHE A 20 13.03 -1.61 7.81
N ASP A 21 13.67 -2.66 7.33
CA ASP A 21 14.18 -2.73 5.97
C ASP A 21 13.03 -2.73 4.95
N PHE A 22 11.97 -3.49 5.23
CA PHE A 22 10.77 -3.49 4.40
C PHE A 22 10.12 -2.10 4.33
N THR A 23 9.94 -1.46 5.48
CA THR A 23 9.34 -0.12 5.55
C THR A 23 10.20 0.92 4.83
N ASN A 24 11.52 0.84 4.97
CA ASN A 24 12.44 1.72 4.28
C ASN A 24 12.35 1.55 2.76
N LEU A 25 12.31 0.31 2.27
CA LEU A 25 12.11 0.00 0.85
C LEU A 25 10.77 0.54 0.36
N LEU A 26 9.70 0.33 1.14
CA LEU A 26 8.35 0.80 0.85
C LEU A 26 8.30 2.32 0.68
N ILE A 27 8.85 3.07 1.62
CA ILE A 27 8.81 4.54 1.61
C ILE A 27 9.59 5.14 0.43
N ASN A 28 10.67 4.48 0.02
CA ASN A 28 11.53 4.94 -1.06
C ASN A 28 11.10 4.41 -2.44
N SER A 29 10.06 3.59 -2.52
CA SER A 29 9.57 3.07 -3.79
C SER A 29 8.70 4.10 -4.53
N LYS A 30 8.77 4.11 -5.86
CA LYS A 30 7.89 4.93 -6.72
C LYS A 30 6.45 4.45 -6.68
N ALA A 31 6.25 3.15 -6.56
CA ALA A 31 4.94 2.51 -6.45
C ALA A 31 5.10 1.09 -5.89
N ILE A 32 4.02 0.57 -5.36
CA ILE A 32 3.94 -0.79 -4.81
C ILE A 32 2.87 -1.57 -5.55
N LEU A 33 3.11 -2.86 -5.71
CA LEU A 33 2.13 -3.82 -6.19
C LEU A 33 1.97 -4.90 -5.12
N THR A 34 0.77 -5.05 -4.57
CA THR A 34 0.53 -5.95 -3.44
C THR A 34 -0.89 -6.51 -3.40
N ASP A 35 -1.04 -7.67 -2.82
CA ASP A 35 -2.32 -8.25 -2.41
C ASP A 35 -2.53 -8.20 -0.89
N SER A 36 -1.51 -7.81 -0.12
CA SER A 36 -1.54 -7.75 1.34
C SER A 36 -2.33 -6.56 1.87
N GLY A 37 -3.30 -6.81 2.77
CA GLY A 37 -4.07 -5.76 3.45
C GLY A 37 -3.20 -4.85 4.34
N GLY A 38 -2.23 -5.42 5.06
CA GLY A 38 -1.30 -4.65 5.90
C GLY A 38 -0.42 -3.72 5.07
N VAL A 39 0.17 -4.22 4.00
CA VAL A 39 0.99 -3.41 3.10
C VAL A 39 0.18 -2.28 2.45
N GLN A 40 -1.11 -2.53 2.13
CA GLN A 40 -2.00 -1.46 1.65
C GLN A 40 -2.12 -0.32 2.68
N GLU A 41 -2.30 -0.64 3.96
CA GLU A 41 -2.43 0.37 5.03
C GLU A 41 -1.13 1.15 5.23
N GLU A 42 0.00 0.48 5.27
CA GLU A 42 1.31 1.12 5.40
C GLU A 42 1.62 2.03 4.20
N ALA A 43 1.37 1.55 2.99
CA ALA A 43 1.54 2.34 1.78
C ALA A 43 0.68 3.61 1.78
N ILE A 44 -0.58 3.51 2.23
CA ILE A 44 -1.49 4.66 2.37
C ILE A 44 -0.95 5.64 3.41
N PHE A 45 -0.50 5.13 4.56
CA PHE A 45 0.05 5.95 5.62
C PHE A 45 1.25 6.76 5.13
N HIS A 46 2.13 6.14 4.37
CA HIS A 46 3.31 6.77 3.79
C HIS A 46 3.04 7.52 2.47
N ASN A 47 1.82 7.48 1.95
CA ASN A 47 1.40 8.07 0.66
C ASN A 47 2.16 7.50 -0.54
N VAL A 48 2.48 6.22 -0.51
CA VAL A 48 3.10 5.52 -1.62
C VAL A 48 2.00 5.02 -2.57
N PRO A 49 2.08 5.32 -3.87
CA PRO A 49 1.12 4.84 -4.86
C PRO A 49 1.09 3.32 -4.91
N THR A 50 -0.11 2.71 -4.93
CA THR A 50 -0.23 1.26 -4.77
C THR A 50 -1.22 0.65 -5.75
N GLY A 51 -0.78 -0.36 -6.47
CA GLY A 51 -1.62 -1.30 -7.20
C GLY A 51 -2.01 -2.47 -6.30
N ILE A 52 -3.31 -2.67 -6.12
CA ILE A 52 -3.85 -3.73 -5.29
C ILE A 52 -4.32 -4.86 -6.20
N ILE A 53 -3.62 -6.01 -6.17
CA ILE A 53 -3.93 -7.18 -6.99
C ILE A 53 -5.01 -8.02 -6.28
N ARG A 54 -6.25 -7.55 -6.33
CA ARG A 54 -7.39 -8.25 -5.72
C ARG A 54 -8.66 -7.91 -6.48
N ASN A 55 -9.65 -8.80 -6.42
CA ASN A 55 -10.98 -8.52 -6.96
C ASN A 55 -11.72 -7.45 -6.15
N ASN A 56 -11.48 -7.40 -4.85
CA ASN A 56 -12.02 -6.41 -3.93
C ASN A 56 -11.03 -6.12 -2.81
N THR A 57 -11.27 -5.08 -2.04
CA THR A 57 -10.53 -4.80 -0.81
C THR A 57 -11.49 -4.34 0.27
N GLU A 58 -11.31 -4.88 1.47
CA GLU A 58 -11.97 -4.44 2.70
C GLU A 58 -11.45 -3.06 3.15
N ARG A 59 -10.31 -2.66 2.66
CA ARG A 59 -9.66 -1.37 2.94
C ARG A 59 -10.21 -0.26 2.04
N LYS A 60 -11.51 0.01 2.11
CA LYS A 60 -12.18 1.04 1.28
C LYS A 60 -11.54 2.42 1.38
N ILE A 61 -10.90 2.72 2.51
CA ILE A 61 -10.18 3.97 2.70
C ILE A 61 -8.96 4.10 1.76
N ALA A 62 -8.38 2.96 1.37
CA ALA A 62 -7.28 2.91 0.40
C ALA A 62 -7.70 3.48 -0.95
N LEU A 63 -8.91 3.19 -1.39
CA LEU A 63 -9.40 3.56 -2.71
C LEU A 63 -9.84 5.03 -2.82
N ARG A 64 -10.02 5.73 -1.69
CA ARG A 64 -10.52 7.12 -1.66
C ARG A 64 -9.53 8.17 -2.17
N LYS A 65 -8.27 7.82 -2.38
CA LYS A 65 -7.22 8.81 -2.63
C LYS A 65 -6.73 8.89 -4.07
N ASN A 66 -7.31 8.19 -5.02
CA ASN A 66 -6.87 8.12 -6.42
C ASN A 66 -5.40 7.69 -6.63
N ILE A 67 -4.68 7.40 -5.54
CA ILE A 67 -3.29 6.95 -5.54
C ILE A 67 -3.24 5.42 -5.59
N ASN A 68 -4.28 4.78 -5.07
CA ASN A 68 -4.36 3.33 -4.98
C ASN A 68 -5.42 2.81 -5.93
N ILE A 69 -5.03 1.88 -6.78
CA ILE A 69 -5.85 1.32 -7.84
C ILE A 69 -6.05 -0.17 -7.59
N LEU A 70 -7.30 -0.59 -7.61
CA LEU A 70 -7.66 -2.00 -7.56
C LEU A 70 -7.47 -2.62 -8.95
N ILE A 71 -6.57 -3.59 -9.03
CA ILE A 71 -6.25 -4.31 -10.27
C ILE A 71 -7.01 -5.64 -10.28
N ARG A 72 -8.13 -5.66 -10.95
CA ARG A 72 -9.01 -6.83 -11.03
C ARG A 72 -8.66 -7.78 -12.17
N ASP A 73 -7.95 -7.30 -13.17
CA ASP A 73 -7.59 -8.06 -14.36
C ASP A 73 -6.11 -7.83 -14.69
N ASN A 74 -5.38 -8.94 -14.81
CA ASN A 74 -3.95 -8.92 -15.13
C ASN A 74 -3.65 -8.34 -16.52
N LYS A 75 -4.62 -8.33 -17.44
CA LYS A 75 -4.44 -7.77 -18.79
C LYS A 75 -4.15 -6.28 -18.80
N ASN A 76 -4.55 -5.56 -17.75
CA ASN A 76 -4.38 -4.12 -17.62
C ASN A 76 -3.30 -3.71 -16.62
N ILE A 77 -2.58 -4.68 -16.01
CA ILE A 77 -1.62 -4.41 -14.95
C ILE A 77 -0.55 -3.39 -15.36
N TYR A 78 0.00 -3.53 -16.56
CA TYR A 78 1.02 -2.62 -17.07
C TYR A 78 0.50 -1.17 -17.17
N LYS A 79 -0.67 -0.98 -17.78
CA LYS A 79 -1.30 0.33 -17.92
C LYS A 79 -1.58 0.96 -16.56
N MET A 80 -2.09 0.17 -15.61
CA MET A 80 -2.40 0.63 -14.27
C MET A 80 -1.13 1.00 -13.49
N MET A 81 -0.08 0.17 -13.58
CA MET A 81 1.21 0.48 -12.95
C MET A 81 1.85 1.74 -13.54
N LYS A 82 1.79 1.93 -14.85
CA LYS A 82 2.26 3.17 -15.48
C LYS A 82 1.52 4.38 -14.91
N THR A 83 0.21 4.33 -14.81
CA THR A 83 -0.61 5.41 -14.21
C THR A 83 -0.19 5.70 -12.77
N ILE A 84 0.05 4.66 -11.96
CA ILE A 84 0.44 4.82 -10.55
C ILE A 84 1.84 5.42 -10.43
N THR A 85 2.79 4.95 -11.23
CA THR A 85 4.19 5.44 -11.17
C THR A 85 4.36 6.86 -11.70
N GLU A 86 3.48 7.32 -12.57
CA GLU A 86 3.44 8.69 -13.08
C GLU A 86 2.71 9.65 -12.13
N TYR A 87 1.99 9.11 -11.14
CA TYR A 87 1.24 9.93 -10.19
C TYR A 87 2.18 10.72 -9.27
N LYS A 88 2.13 12.04 -9.39
CA LYS A 88 2.87 12.93 -8.48
C LYS A 88 2.08 13.16 -7.21
N VAL A 89 2.56 12.62 -6.10
CA VAL A 89 2.00 12.91 -4.77
C VAL A 89 2.33 14.36 -4.39
N THR A 90 1.40 15.27 -4.62
CA THR A 90 1.62 16.71 -4.41
C THR A 90 1.49 17.17 -2.96
N LYS A 91 0.70 16.48 -2.13
CA LYS A 91 0.54 16.78 -0.69
C LYS A 91 0.17 15.51 0.10
N ARG A 92 0.81 15.35 1.27
CA ARG A 92 0.38 14.35 2.27
C ARG A 92 -1.03 14.71 2.75
N LYS A 93 -2.04 13.94 2.37
CA LYS A 93 -3.38 14.06 2.93
C LYS A 93 -3.45 13.25 4.22
N LYS A 94 -3.66 13.92 5.34
CA LYS A 94 -3.95 13.23 6.61
C LYS A 94 -5.19 12.36 6.46
N ILE A 95 -5.12 11.15 6.97
CA ILE A 95 -6.27 10.26 7.04
C ILE A 95 -6.96 10.54 8.37
N PRO A 96 -8.24 10.89 8.37
CA PRO A 96 -8.97 11.10 9.62
C PRO A 96 -8.85 9.88 10.54
N LEU A 97 -8.59 10.13 11.81
CA LEU A 97 -8.45 9.12 12.87
C LEU A 97 -7.21 8.23 12.78
N TRP A 98 -6.35 8.39 11.76
CA TRP A 98 -5.06 7.68 11.69
C TRP A 98 -3.98 8.57 12.34
N ASP A 99 -3.88 8.44 13.65
CA ASP A 99 -2.95 9.19 14.50
C ASP A 99 -2.52 8.35 15.71
N ASN A 100 -1.65 8.90 16.56
CA ASN A 100 -1.17 8.26 17.77
C ASN A 100 -2.18 8.25 18.93
N LYS A 101 -3.44 8.68 18.73
CA LYS A 101 -4.48 8.77 19.77
C LYS A 101 -5.56 7.68 19.67
N VAL A 102 -5.39 6.70 18.78
CA VAL A 102 -6.37 5.63 18.56
C VAL A 102 -6.65 4.84 19.85
N ALA A 103 -5.61 4.38 20.54
CA ALA A 103 -5.75 3.65 21.78
C ALA A 103 -6.49 4.46 22.86
N ASN A 104 -6.19 5.75 23.00
CA ASN A 104 -6.87 6.63 23.95
C ASN A 104 -8.35 6.81 23.62
N ARG A 105 -8.71 6.88 22.33
CA ARG A 105 -10.13 6.95 21.93
C ARG A 105 -10.86 5.66 22.27
N ILE A 106 -10.26 4.52 21.97
CA ILE A 106 -10.83 3.20 22.30
C ILE A 106 -11.02 3.07 23.80
N TYR A 107 -9.99 3.37 24.61
CA TYR A 107 -10.05 3.32 26.06
C TYR A 107 -11.20 4.17 26.63
N ARG A 108 -11.34 5.42 26.15
CA ARG A 108 -12.45 6.29 26.59
C ARG A 108 -13.81 5.69 26.29
N ILE A 109 -14.01 5.17 25.07
CA ILE A 109 -15.29 4.55 24.68
C ILE A 109 -15.62 3.36 25.59
N LEU A 110 -14.65 2.49 25.85
CA LEU A 110 -14.85 1.32 26.69
C LEU A 110 -15.14 1.72 28.14
N LYS A 111 -14.40 2.68 28.70
CA LYS A 111 -14.58 3.16 30.07
C LYS A 111 -15.98 3.74 30.35
N TYR A 112 -16.61 4.38 29.37
CA TYR A 112 -17.91 5.03 29.55
C TYR A 112 -19.09 4.18 29.06
N ARG A 113 -18.84 2.99 28.51
CA ARG A 113 -19.91 2.07 28.08
C ARG A 113 -20.01 0.78 28.94
N ILE A 114 -19.13 0.62 29.92
CA ILE A 114 -19.15 -0.38 30.95
C ILE A 114 -19.53 0.32 32.26
#